data_1e4adadc535503294ad896202e6a3fc6
#
_entry.id   1e4adadc535503294ad896202e6a3fc6
#
_cell.length_a   1.000
_cell.length_b   1.000
_cell.length_c   1.000
_cell.angle_alpha   90.00
_cell.angle_beta   90.00
_cell.angle_gamma   90.00
#
_symmetry.space_group_name_H-M   'P 1'
#
loop_
_entity.id
_entity.type
_entity.pdbx_description
1 polymer ?
#
loop_
_entity_poly.entity_id
_entity_poly.type
_entity_poly.pdbx_seq_one_letter_code
_entity_poly.pdbx_strand_id
1 'polypeptide(L)'
;MFSSAEEKEATDLLQNILRCNTTNPPGNEAILAEKIKEWLVDEGISCQIDEFELNRANLIFEIKGAAEGPKLLVTGHLDTVPPGNCPWQHDPFGAEIEDGLIFGRGASDMKGSVAAMLYAIARMKRKGIVPKQDILFLGTAGEEMFCQGALHFVDKNGMENIGAVLVGEPSNGDLLLAHKGAAWLEVTTYGKTAHGSMPDLGVNAVMSMNAFLTALAGQSFQSAAHPLLGLPTISVNKIEGGVAINVVPDYCSCKIDVRTIPGQTEEDVRILIDKAMAEAAEYCPGFKADYKFLCSLPSVGCIPNDKIIDCAVQCADRELVQRGVNYFTDASALIGSRQLPLIIYGPGDDKQAHQPDEHLSMAKYFESIDFYEKFLTEYSIK
;
A
#
# COMPACT_ATOMS: atom_id res chain seq x y z
N MET A 1 -29.36 8.35 6.67
CA MET A 1 -29.91 7.94 5.36
C MET A 1 -29.63 9.06 4.37
N PHE A 2 -29.14 8.71 3.20
CA PHE A 2 -28.93 9.66 2.11
C PHE A 2 -30.25 10.10 1.50
N SER A 3 -30.37 11.36 1.13
CA SER A 3 -31.37 11.80 0.16
C SER A 3 -30.96 11.40 -1.24
N SER A 4 -31.91 11.31 -2.18
CA SER A 4 -31.58 10.98 -3.58
C SER A 4 -30.63 12.01 -4.22
N ALA A 5 -30.62 13.26 -3.73
CA ALA A 5 -29.68 14.28 -4.19
C ALA A 5 -28.25 13.99 -3.68
N GLU A 6 -28.09 13.62 -2.40
CA GLU A 6 -26.79 13.26 -1.83
C GLU A 6 -26.23 11.98 -2.47
N GLU A 7 -27.06 10.96 -2.72
CA GLU A 7 -26.65 9.76 -3.45
C GLU A 7 -26.10 10.10 -4.84
N LYS A 8 -26.80 10.99 -5.55
CA LYS A 8 -26.35 11.45 -6.88
C LYS A 8 -25.03 12.19 -6.79
N GLU A 9 -24.89 13.17 -5.88
CA GLU A 9 -23.65 13.95 -5.72
C GLU A 9 -22.46 13.06 -5.35
N ALA A 10 -22.63 12.12 -4.40
CA ALA A 10 -21.58 11.19 -4.02
C ALA A 10 -21.20 10.28 -5.18
N THR A 11 -22.19 9.82 -5.97
CA THR A 11 -21.94 9.00 -7.17
C THR A 11 -21.22 9.80 -8.24
N ASP A 12 -21.62 11.03 -8.51
CA ASP A 12 -20.98 11.92 -9.48
C ASP A 12 -19.51 12.19 -9.11
N LEU A 13 -19.22 12.42 -7.82
CA LEU A 13 -17.84 12.57 -7.32
C LEU A 13 -17.01 11.31 -7.60
N LEU A 14 -17.52 10.14 -7.23
CA LEU A 14 -16.84 8.86 -7.46
C LEU A 14 -16.56 8.62 -8.95
N GLN A 15 -17.56 8.82 -9.80
CA GLN A 15 -17.41 8.68 -11.25
C GLN A 15 -16.37 9.64 -11.83
N ASN A 16 -16.33 10.89 -11.35
CA ASN A 16 -15.35 11.89 -11.81
C ASN A 16 -13.92 11.51 -11.43
N ILE A 17 -13.74 10.95 -10.24
CA ILE A 17 -12.45 10.47 -9.76
C ILE A 17 -12.01 9.24 -10.56
N LEU A 18 -12.90 8.27 -10.81
CA LEU A 18 -12.59 7.05 -11.56
C LEU A 18 -12.25 7.31 -13.03
N ARG A 19 -12.94 8.26 -13.67
CA ARG A 19 -12.67 8.65 -15.07
C ARG A 19 -11.32 9.34 -15.26
N CYS A 20 -10.66 9.76 -14.18
CA CYS A 20 -9.32 10.32 -14.28
C CYS A 20 -8.29 9.20 -14.33
N ASN A 21 -7.59 9.06 -15.46
CA ASN A 21 -6.55 8.06 -15.62
C ASN A 21 -5.27 8.50 -14.89
N THR A 22 -4.98 7.85 -13.77
CA THR A 22 -3.77 8.00 -12.96
C THR A 22 -2.97 6.71 -12.88
N THR A 23 -2.98 5.95 -13.98
CA THR A 23 -2.19 4.72 -14.09
C THR A 23 -0.71 4.99 -13.86
N ASN A 24 -0.10 4.25 -12.98
CA ASN A 24 1.29 4.36 -12.60
C ASN A 24 2.09 3.11 -13.03
N PRO A 25 3.14 3.24 -13.86
CA PRO A 25 3.61 4.46 -14.50
C PRO A 25 2.72 4.97 -15.65
N PRO A 26 2.74 6.26 -16.02
CA PRO A 26 3.59 7.32 -15.51
C PRO A 26 3.07 8.03 -14.24
N GLY A 27 1.83 7.81 -13.81
CA GLY A 27 1.18 8.49 -12.70
C GLY A 27 0.10 9.45 -13.20
N ASN A 28 0.30 10.77 -13.11
CA ASN A 28 -0.65 11.85 -13.37
C ASN A 28 -1.59 12.17 -12.19
N GLU A 29 -1.17 11.86 -10.99
CA GLU A 29 -1.95 12.12 -9.76
C GLU A 29 -2.19 13.63 -9.57
N ALA A 30 -1.28 14.50 -10.02
CA ALA A 30 -1.46 15.95 -9.98
C ALA A 30 -2.73 16.39 -10.74
N ILE A 31 -3.07 15.72 -11.85
CA ILE A 31 -4.29 16.02 -12.62
C ILE A 31 -5.54 15.67 -11.81
N LEU A 32 -5.52 14.53 -11.13
CA LEU A 32 -6.63 14.14 -10.26
C LEU A 32 -6.71 15.06 -9.04
N ALA A 33 -5.57 15.40 -8.43
CA ALA A 33 -5.50 16.31 -7.29
C ALA A 33 -6.08 17.69 -7.61
N GLU A 34 -5.82 18.25 -8.80
CA GLU A 34 -6.44 19.53 -9.22
C GLU A 34 -7.97 19.40 -9.39
N LYS A 35 -8.47 18.32 -9.96
CA LYS A 35 -9.93 18.09 -10.06
C LYS A 35 -10.59 17.95 -8.68
N ILE A 36 -9.96 17.23 -7.77
CA ILE A 36 -10.44 17.11 -6.38
C ILE A 36 -10.40 18.48 -5.69
N LYS A 37 -9.35 19.26 -5.91
CA LYS A 37 -9.23 20.61 -5.35
C LYS A 37 -10.33 21.55 -5.85
N GLU A 38 -10.67 21.53 -7.15
CA GLU A 38 -11.79 22.28 -7.69
C GLU A 38 -13.09 21.94 -6.95
N TRP A 39 -13.38 20.65 -6.79
CA TRP A 39 -14.53 20.17 -6.05
C TRP A 39 -14.50 20.59 -4.56
N LEU A 40 -13.34 20.48 -3.88
CA LEU A 40 -13.18 20.91 -2.50
C LEU A 40 -13.39 22.41 -2.28
N VAL A 41 -12.98 23.25 -3.26
CA VAL A 41 -13.22 24.70 -3.22
C VAL A 41 -14.71 25.02 -3.23
N ASP A 42 -15.52 24.30 -4.02
CA ASP A 42 -16.98 24.45 -4.03
C ASP A 42 -17.59 24.04 -2.67
N GLU A 43 -16.98 23.11 -1.95
CA GLU A 43 -17.33 22.73 -0.58
C GLU A 43 -16.77 23.70 0.49
N GLY A 44 -16.03 24.74 0.07
CA GLY A 44 -15.38 25.71 0.94
C GLY A 44 -14.21 25.11 1.74
N ILE A 45 -13.55 24.08 1.22
CA ILE A 45 -12.37 23.45 1.82
C ILE A 45 -11.14 23.85 1.02
N SER A 46 -10.19 24.53 1.67
CA SER A 46 -8.90 24.87 1.06
C SER A 46 -7.94 23.70 1.16
N CYS A 47 -7.24 23.38 0.07
CA CYS A 47 -6.25 22.31 0.03
C CYS A 47 -4.98 22.78 -0.68
N GLN A 48 -3.89 22.05 -0.45
CA GLN A 48 -2.59 22.19 -1.09
C GLN A 48 -2.31 20.99 -1.98
N ILE A 49 -1.71 21.25 -3.14
CA ILE A 49 -1.11 20.22 -3.99
C ILE A 49 0.38 20.33 -3.83
N ASP A 50 1.01 19.24 -3.40
CA ASP A 50 2.45 19.14 -3.15
C ASP A 50 3.08 18.26 -4.26
N GLU A 51 3.44 18.91 -5.37
CA GLU A 51 4.08 18.26 -6.53
C GLU A 51 5.56 18.03 -6.23
N PHE A 52 6.03 16.78 -6.40
CA PHE A 52 7.41 16.38 -6.15
C PHE A 52 8.13 15.86 -7.40
N GLU A 53 7.37 15.53 -8.42
CA GLU A 53 7.85 15.14 -9.75
C GLU A 53 6.79 15.58 -10.78
N LEU A 54 7.16 15.67 -12.05
CA LEU A 54 6.24 16.10 -13.11
C LEU A 54 4.95 15.25 -13.11
N ASN A 55 3.82 15.89 -12.91
CA ASN A 55 2.49 15.29 -12.77
C ASN A 55 2.32 14.34 -11.57
N ARG A 56 3.26 14.30 -10.61
CA ARG A 56 3.22 13.49 -9.41
C ARG A 56 3.06 14.38 -8.19
N ALA A 57 1.91 14.35 -7.55
CA ALA A 57 1.61 15.24 -6.43
C ALA A 57 0.74 14.58 -5.37
N ASN A 58 0.99 14.94 -4.13
CA ASN A 58 0.07 14.69 -3.02
C ASN A 58 -0.97 15.81 -2.92
N LEU A 59 -2.18 15.46 -2.48
CA LEU A 59 -3.24 16.38 -2.10
C LEU A 59 -3.34 16.46 -0.58
N ILE A 60 -3.25 17.66 -0.01
CA ILE A 60 -3.19 17.84 1.45
C ILE A 60 -4.17 18.91 1.90
N PHE A 61 -4.97 18.63 2.93
CA PHE A 61 -5.78 19.65 3.60
C PHE A 61 -6.09 19.29 5.05
N GLU A 62 -6.50 20.29 5.83
CA GLU A 62 -6.83 20.13 7.24
C GLU A 62 -8.27 20.56 7.53
N ILE A 63 -8.91 19.82 8.43
CA ILE A 63 -10.18 20.18 9.05
C ILE A 63 -9.91 20.38 10.56
N LYS A 64 -10.22 21.57 11.05
CA LYS A 64 -10.04 21.88 12.46
C LYS A 64 -11.07 21.19 13.32
N GLY A 65 -10.58 20.56 14.38
CA GLY A 65 -11.37 19.92 15.41
C GLY A 65 -11.60 20.80 16.64
N ALA A 66 -12.35 20.26 17.58
CA ALA A 66 -12.67 20.94 18.85
C ALA A 66 -11.52 20.86 19.86
N ALA A 67 -10.67 19.83 19.81
CA ALA A 67 -9.56 19.62 20.73
C ALA A 67 -8.21 20.01 20.10
N GLU A 68 -7.38 20.69 20.89
CA GLU A 68 -5.97 20.88 20.54
C GLU A 68 -5.16 19.61 20.81
N GLY A 69 -4.23 19.29 19.96
CA GLY A 69 -3.34 18.14 20.13
C GLY A 69 -2.88 17.51 18.82
N PRO A 70 -2.42 16.26 18.87
CA PRO A 70 -2.04 15.52 17.67
C PRO A 70 -3.23 15.34 16.72
N LYS A 71 -2.96 15.28 15.42
CA LYS A 71 -3.96 15.15 14.37
C LYS A 71 -4.26 13.68 14.06
N LEU A 72 -5.46 13.40 13.60
CA LEU A 72 -5.79 12.17 12.89
C LEU A 72 -5.38 12.33 11.41
N LEU A 73 -4.45 11.52 10.94
CA LEU A 73 -4.13 11.41 9.52
C LEU A 73 -5.14 10.47 8.86
N VAL A 74 -5.78 10.95 7.81
CA VAL A 74 -6.69 10.19 6.94
C VAL A 74 -6.06 10.14 5.56
N THR A 75 -5.78 8.96 5.05
CA THR A 75 -4.99 8.83 3.81
C THR A 75 -5.56 7.80 2.85
N GLY A 76 -5.30 8.03 1.56
CA GLY A 76 -5.55 7.10 0.48
C GLY A 76 -4.81 7.52 -0.79
N HIS A 77 -4.39 6.53 -1.59
CA HIS A 77 -3.62 6.81 -2.79
C HIS A 77 -4.49 7.21 -3.98
N LEU A 78 -3.93 8.04 -4.85
CA LEU A 78 -4.56 8.63 -6.02
C LEU A 78 -4.20 7.91 -7.33
N ASP A 79 -3.10 7.14 -7.32
CA ASP A 79 -2.67 6.35 -8.48
C ASP A 79 -3.40 5.02 -8.56
N THR A 80 -3.16 4.30 -9.63
CA THR A 80 -3.67 2.94 -9.87
C THR A 80 -2.65 2.16 -10.71
N VAL A 81 -2.68 0.83 -10.61
CA VAL A 81 -1.97 -0.02 -11.56
C VAL A 81 -2.59 0.06 -12.97
N PRO A 82 -1.84 -0.30 -14.04
CA PRO A 82 -2.40 -0.43 -15.39
C PRO A 82 -3.58 -1.41 -15.45
N PRO A 83 -4.53 -1.21 -16.37
CA PRO A 83 -5.60 -2.18 -16.61
C PRO A 83 -5.12 -3.59 -16.98
N GLY A 84 -3.86 -3.72 -17.46
CA GLY A 84 -3.27 -4.97 -17.89
C GLY A 84 -3.67 -5.35 -19.33
N ASN A 85 -3.36 -6.61 -19.69
CA ASN A 85 -3.59 -7.13 -21.05
C ASN A 85 -4.84 -8.05 -21.15
N CYS A 86 -5.46 -8.36 -20.03
CA CYS A 86 -6.70 -9.14 -20.02
C CYS A 86 -7.85 -8.27 -20.54
N PRO A 87 -8.76 -8.82 -21.37
CA PRO A 87 -9.93 -8.08 -21.83
C PRO A 87 -10.80 -7.64 -20.65
N TRP A 88 -11.28 -6.40 -20.71
CA TRP A 88 -12.30 -5.86 -19.82
C TRP A 88 -13.65 -5.89 -20.53
N GLN A 89 -14.73 -6.18 -19.81
CA GLN A 89 -16.10 -6.09 -20.30
C GLN A 89 -16.63 -4.64 -20.21
N HIS A 90 -16.16 -3.91 -19.18
CA HIS A 90 -16.45 -2.48 -18.95
C HIS A 90 -15.20 -1.64 -19.23
N ASP A 91 -15.38 -0.41 -19.71
CA ASP A 91 -14.25 0.50 -19.89
C ASP A 91 -13.54 0.75 -18.53
N PRO A 92 -12.23 0.47 -18.39
CA PRO A 92 -11.49 0.70 -17.15
C PRO A 92 -11.59 2.13 -16.60
N PHE A 93 -11.91 3.11 -17.44
CA PHE A 93 -12.08 4.51 -17.06
C PHE A 93 -13.47 5.07 -17.37
N GLY A 94 -14.44 4.18 -17.65
CA GLY A 94 -15.84 4.56 -17.94
C GLY A 94 -16.63 4.93 -16.70
N ALA A 95 -16.30 4.32 -15.56
CA ALA A 95 -17.07 4.43 -14.31
C ALA A 95 -18.55 4.08 -14.52
N GLU A 96 -18.78 2.99 -15.24
CA GLU A 96 -20.11 2.48 -15.56
C GLU A 96 -20.76 1.87 -14.31
N ILE A 97 -22.08 2.04 -14.19
CA ILE A 97 -22.83 1.42 -13.09
C ILE A 97 -23.81 0.42 -13.67
N GLU A 98 -23.66 -0.83 -13.24
CA GLU A 98 -24.54 -1.94 -13.61
C GLU A 98 -24.81 -2.81 -12.38
N ASP A 99 -26.05 -3.24 -12.19
CA ASP A 99 -26.49 -4.12 -11.08
C ASP A 99 -26.02 -3.70 -9.68
N GLY A 100 -25.92 -2.37 -9.43
CA GLY A 100 -25.49 -1.83 -8.13
C GLY A 100 -23.99 -1.88 -7.90
N LEU A 101 -23.21 -2.17 -8.93
CA LEU A 101 -21.74 -2.11 -8.95
C LEU A 101 -21.28 -0.97 -9.83
N ILE A 102 -20.24 -0.24 -9.43
CA ILE A 102 -19.53 0.70 -10.28
C ILE A 102 -18.23 0.06 -10.73
N PHE A 103 -17.99 0.03 -12.05
CA PHE A 103 -16.83 -0.59 -12.67
C PHE A 103 -15.78 0.45 -13.03
N GLY A 104 -14.51 0.10 -12.81
CA GLY A 104 -13.37 0.92 -13.21
C GLY A 104 -12.10 0.59 -12.45
N ARG A 105 -10.95 0.84 -13.07
CA ARG A 105 -9.64 0.72 -12.41
C ARG A 105 -9.54 1.75 -11.29
N GLY A 106 -9.27 1.28 -10.06
CA GLY A 106 -9.27 2.07 -8.85
C GLY A 106 -10.62 2.12 -8.13
N ALA A 107 -11.66 1.45 -8.63
CA ALA A 107 -12.96 1.43 -7.96
C ALA A 107 -12.85 0.77 -6.58
N SER A 108 -12.17 -0.35 -6.48
CA SER A 108 -11.83 -1.02 -5.21
C SER A 108 -10.54 -0.47 -4.61
N ASP A 109 -9.49 -0.31 -5.42
CA ASP A 109 -8.12 -0.01 -4.98
C ASP A 109 -7.60 1.29 -5.61
N MET A 110 -7.66 2.47 -4.89
CA MET A 110 -8.52 2.69 -3.74
C MET A 110 -9.30 4.01 -3.88
N LYS A 111 -9.53 4.46 -5.14
CA LYS A 111 -10.23 5.73 -5.44
C LYS A 111 -11.67 5.74 -4.90
N GLY A 112 -12.32 4.57 -4.78
CA GLY A 112 -13.62 4.44 -4.14
C GLY A 112 -13.59 4.91 -2.68
N SER A 113 -12.56 4.52 -1.93
CA SER A 113 -12.34 5.00 -0.56
C SER A 113 -12.02 6.48 -0.50
N VAL A 114 -11.16 6.97 -1.42
CA VAL A 114 -10.82 8.40 -1.51
C VAL A 114 -12.09 9.22 -1.71
N ALA A 115 -12.94 8.84 -2.66
CA ALA A 115 -14.22 9.52 -2.91
C ALA A 115 -15.14 9.49 -1.68
N ALA A 116 -15.21 8.35 -0.99
CA ALA A 116 -16.03 8.19 0.21
C ALA A 116 -15.56 9.08 1.37
N MET A 117 -14.25 9.12 1.63
CA MET A 117 -13.66 9.98 2.67
C MET A 117 -13.87 11.47 2.36
N LEU A 118 -13.63 11.88 1.12
CA LEU A 118 -13.84 13.26 0.69
C LEU A 118 -15.30 13.68 0.86
N TYR A 119 -16.24 12.84 0.43
CA TYR A 119 -17.67 13.14 0.54
C TYR A 119 -18.13 13.17 2.00
N ALA A 120 -17.63 12.27 2.85
CA ALA A 120 -17.92 12.28 4.28
C ALA A 120 -17.45 13.59 4.95
N ILE A 121 -16.25 14.07 4.63
CA ILE A 121 -15.72 15.34 5.15
C ILE A 121 -16.57 16.53 4.66
N ALA A 122 -16.97 16.55 3.38
CA ALA A 122 -17.85 17.58 2.85
C ALA A 122 -19.22 17.59 3.54
N ARG A 123 -19.81 16.41 3.78
CA ARG A 123 -21.07 16.28 4.55
C ARG A 123 -20.94 16.84 5.96
N MET A 124 -19.85 16.51 6.68
CA MET A 124 -19.59 17.07 8.00
C MET A 124 -19.58 18.59 7.95
N LYS A 125 -18.87 19.18 6.98
CA LYS A 125 -18.78 20.62 6.82
C LYS A 125 -20.15 21.25 6.50
N ARG A 126 -20.90 20.69 5.55
CA ARG A 126 -22.26 21.17 5.20
C ARG A 126 -23.21 21.13 6.41
N LYS A 127 -23.06 20.12 7.29
CA LYS A 127 -23.86 19.99 8.52
C LYS A 127 -23.33 20.85 9.68
N GLY A 128 -22.20 21.54 9.52
CA GLY A 128 -21.57 22.30 10.59
C GLY A 128 -21.02 21.42 11.72
N ILE A 129 -20.71 20.15 11.43
CA ILE A 129 -20.12 19.21 12.40
C ILE A 129 -18.64 19.54 12.55
N VAL A 130 -18.21 19.75 13.79
CA VAL A 130 -16.81 19.92 14.17
C VAL A 130 -16.28 18.60 14.71
N PRO A 131 -15.26 17.98 14.10
CA PRO A 131 -14.68 16.74 14.62
C PRO A 131 -14.06 16.96 16.00
N LYS A 132 -13.95 15.89 16.79
CA LYS A 132 -13.31 15.98 18.11
C LYS A 132 -11.81 16.28 18.00
N GLN A 133 -11.15 15.79 16.98
CA GLN A 133 -9.72 15.94 16.74
C GLN A 133 -9.47 16.64 15.41
N ASP A 134 -8.38 17.42 15.31
CA ASP A 134 -7.92 17.92 14.00
C ASP A 134 -7.71 16.75 13.03
N ILE A 135 -8.20 16.89 11.80
CA ILE A 135 -8.03 15.91 10.73
C ILE A 135 -7.05 16.49 9.71
N LEU A 136 -6.04 15.71 9.33
CA LEU A 136 -5.19 15.95 8.18
C LEU A 136 -5.55 14.91 7.11
N PHE A 137 -6.04 15.35 5.97
CA PHE A 137 -6.24 14.47 4.81
C PHE A 137 -5.00 14.50 3.93
N LEU A 138 -4.55 13.32 3.50
CA LEU A 138 -3.42 13.11 2.60
C LEU A 138 -3.85 12.16 1.47
N GLY A 139 -4.07 12.71 0.28
CA GLY A 139 -4.17 11.92 -0.94
C GLY A 139 -2.76 11.71 -1.51
N THR A 140 -2.25 10.49 -1.50
CA THR A 140 -0.87 10.19 -1.88
C THR A 140 -0.73 9.86 -3.36
N ALA A 141 0.44 10.15 -3.94
CA ALA A 141 0.83 9.69 -5.25
C ALA A 141 1.80 8.51 -5.15
N GLY A 142 1.67 7.52 -6.04
CA GLY A 142 2.67 6.47 -6.21
C GLY A 142 2.74 5.46 -5.09
N GLU A 143 1.63 5.10 -4.48
CA GLU A 143 1.56 3.98 -3.55
C GLU A 143 1.97 2.68 -4.25
N GLU A 144 1.39 2.41 -5.43
CA GLU A 144 1.62 1.26 -6.29
C GLU A 144 3.08 1.13 -6.80
N MET A 145 3.87 2.18 -6.62
CA MET A 145 5.31 2.25 -6.93
C MET A 145 6.11 2.65 -5.69
N PHE A 146 5.99 1.83 -4.64
CA PHE A 146 6.79 1.95 -3.40
C PHE A 146 6.44 3.14 -2.51
N CYS A 147 5.17 3.54 -2.42
CA CYS A 147 4.68 4.58 -1.50
C CYS A 147 5.41 5.94 -1.68
N GLN A 148 5.71 6.34 -2.92
CA GLN A 148 6.55 7.50 -3.21
C GLN A 148 6.04 8.79 -2.57
N GLY A 149 4.74 9.07 -2.70
CA GLY A 149 4.11 10.26 -2.13
C GLY A 149 4.09 10.25 -0.60
N ALA A 150 3.87 9.07 -0.01
CA ALA A 150 3.92 8.92 1.44
C ALA A 150 5.35 9.14 1.98
N LEU A 151 6.37 8.59 1.31
CA LEU A 151 7.78 8.83 1.64
C LEU A 151 8.13 10.32 1.51
N HIS A 152 7.73 10.97 0.41
CA HIS A 152 7.93 12.40 0.22
C HIS A 152 7.29 13.24 1.34
N PHE A 153 6.07 12.88 1.76
CA PHE A 153 5.40 13.54 2.88
C PHE A 153 6.16 13.37 4.20
N VAL A 154 6.69 12.17 4.46
CA VAL A 154 7.52 11.88 5.65
C VAL A 154 8.81 12.69 5.63
N ASP A 155 9.49 12.76 4.48
CA ASP A 155 10.75 13.51 4.31
C ASP A 155 10.59 15.01 4.54
N LYS A 156 9.39 15.54 4.32
CA LYS A 156 9.02 16.94 4.65
C LYS A 156 8.53 17.13 6.09
N ASN A 157 8.77 16.17 6.97
CA ASN A 157 8.28 16.19 8.36
C ASN A 157 6.74 16.18 8.48
N GLY A 158 6.04 15.71 7.46
CA GLY A 158 4.57 15.71 7.43
C GLY A 158 3.92 14.91 8.55
N MET A 159 4.65 13.95 9.14
CA MET A 159 4.21 13.17 10.30
C MET A 159 4.37 13.88 11.65
N GLU A 160 4.89 15.09 11.66
CA GLU A 160 4.92 15.90 12.90
C GLU A 160 3.49 16.13 13.40
N ASN A 161 3.29 15.91 14.69
CA ASN A 161 1.99 16.09 15.35
C ASN A 161 0.86 15.17 14.83
N ILE A 162 1.19 14.04 14.18
CA ILE A 162 0.23 12.98 13.89
C ILE A 162 0.17 12.03 15.09
N GLY A 163 -1.04 11.74 15.56
CA GLY A 163 -1.27 10.86 16.72
C GLY A 163 -2.00 9.57 16.41
N ALA A 164 -2.60 9.47 15.21
CA ALA A 164 -3.26 8.26 14.73
C ALA A 164 -3.41 8.30 13.22
N VAL A 165 -3.60 7.14 12.58
CA VAL A 165 -3.70 6.99 11.13
C VAL A 165 -4.92 6.16 10.76
N LEU A 166 -5.71 6.64 9.81
CA LEU A 166 -6.75 5.89 9.10
C LEU A 166 -6.34 5.81 7.63
N VAL A 167 -6.19 4.58 7.12
CA VAL A 167 -5.90 4.31 5.71
C VAL A 167 -7.14 3.76 5.04
N GLY A 168 -7.48 4.28 3.87
CA GLY A 168 -8.70 3.93 3.13
C GLY A 168 -8.58 2.71 2.22
N GLU A 169 -7.61 1.82 2.42
CA GLU A 169 -7.37 0.64 1.58
C GLU A 169 -8.55 -0.33 1.54
N PRO A 170 -8.66 -1.12 0.45
CA PRO A 170 -9.74 -2.07 0.30
C PRO A 170 -9.76 -3.09 1.44
N SER A 171 -10.84 -3.12 2.17
CA SER A 171 -11.05 -4.03 3.30
C SER A 171 -12.38 -4.78 3.23
N ASN A 172 -13.15 -4.54 2.18
CA ASN A 172 -14.51 -5.03 2.03
C ASN A 172 -15.46 -4.52 3.12
N GLY A 173 -15.12 -3.37 3.73
CA GLY A 173 -15.79 -2.80 4.89
C GLY A 173 -15.44 -3.49 6.22
N ASP A 174 -14.45 -4.36 6.26
CA ASP A 174 -13.91 -4.94 7.48
C ASP A 174 -12.83 -4.03 8.10
N LEU A 175 -12.38 -4.35 9.30
CA LEU A 175 -11.35 -3.59 10.00
C LEU A 175 -10.01 -4.32 9.89
N LEU A 176 -9.07 -3.77 9.12
CA LEU A 176 -7.73 -4.32 9.02
C LEU A 176 -6.85 -3.67 10.09
N LEU A 177 -6.22 -4.50 10.91
CA LEU A 177 -5.43 -4.07 12.07
C LEU A 177 -3.94 -4.29 11.89
N ALA A 178 -3.53 -4.98 10.83
CA ALA A 178 -2.14 -5.25 10.54
C ALA A 178 -1.94 -5.60 9.07
N HIS A 179 -0.77 -5.27 8.53
CA HIS A 179 -0.33 -5.78 7.23
C HIS A 179 1.15 -6.17 7.24
N LYS A 180 1.53 -7.07 6.31
CA LYS A 180 2.93 -7.45 6.13
C LYS A 180 3.73 -6.32 5.50
N GLY A 181 5.02 -6.27 5.83
CA GLY A 181 5.99 -5.47 5.12
C GLY A 181 6.46 -6.17 3.85
N ALA A 182 7.23 -5.46 3.04
CA ALA A 182 7.89 -5.99 1.85
C ALA A 182 9.37 -5.62 1.85
N ALA A 183 10.25 -6.62 1.72
CA ALA A 183 11.64 -6.41 1.42
C ALA A 183 11.96 -7.17 0.12
N TRP A 184 12.20 -6.42 -0.95
CA TRP A 184 12.56 -6.98 -2.24
C TRP A 184 14.05 -6.83 -2.47
N LEU A 185 14.68 -7.92 -2.83
CA LEU A 185 16.13 -7.97 -3.01
C LEU A 185 16.47 -8.51 -4.39
N GLU A 186 17.61 -8.06 -4.91
CA GLU A 186 18.31 -8.69 -6.00
C GLU A 186 19.64 -9.23 -5.46
N VAL A 187 19.81 -10.54 -5.54
CA VAL A 187 21.05 -11.22 -5.21
C VAL A 187 21.79 -11.57 -6.49
N THR A 188 23.07 -11.27 -6.55
CA THR A 188 23.93 -11.53 -7.69
C THR A 188 25.09 -12.43 -7.29
N THR A 189 25.34 -13.47 -8.07
CA THR A 189 26.53 -14.30 -7.94
C THR A 189 27.46 -14.09 -9.12
N TYR A 190 28.74 -14.08 -8.83
CA TYR A 190 29.82 -13.84 -9.79
C TYR A 190 30.68 -15.06 -9.98
N GLY A 191 31.10 -15.29 -11.20
CA GLY A 191 31.93 -16.39 -11.60
C GLY A 191 33.12 -15.99 -12.45
N LYS A 192 33.63 -16.95 -13.22
CA LYS A 192 34.69 -16.78 -14.18
C LYS A 192 34.37 -17.62 -15.41
N THR A 193 34.36 -16.99 -16.57
CA THR A 193 34.12 -17.67 -17.84
C THR A 193 35.22 -18.72 -18.17
N ALA A 194 34.80 -19.80 -18.81
CA ALA A 194 35.65 -20.80 -19.42
C ALA A 194 34.90 -21.48 -20.57
N HIS A 195 35.59 -22.21 -21.40
CA HIS A 195 34.96 -23.04 -22.41
C HIS A 195 34.14 -24.15 -21.73
N GLY A 196 32.91 -24.41 -22.16
CA GLY A 196 32.02 -25.37 -21.53
C GLY A 196 32.58 -26.81 -21.44
N SER A 197 33.56 -27.20 -22.29
CA SER A 197 34.25 -28.47 -22.19
C SER A 197 35.41 -28.49 -21.18
N MET A 198 35.75 -27.34 -20.57
CA MET A 198 36.83 -27.17 -19.61
C MET A 198 36.31 -26.41 -18.38
N PRO A 199 35.25 -26.88 -17.68
CA PRO A 199 34.56 -26.14 -16.62
C PRO A 199 35.50 -25.86 -15.42
N ASP A 200 36.47 -26.69 -15.15
CA ASP A 200 37.43 -26.54 -14.03
C ASP A 200 38.36 -25.32 -14.17
N LEU A 201 38.43 -24.69 -15.34
CA LEU A 201 39.17 -23.45 -15.57
C LEU A 201 38.34 -22.18 -15.24
N GLY A 202 37.07 -22.36 -15.01
CA GLY A 202 36.10 -21.30 -14.68
C GLY A 202 35.57 -21.40 -13.25
N VAL A 203 34.65 -20.46 -12.92
CA VAL A 203 33.78 -20.52 -11.75
C VAL A 203 32.37 -20.29 -12.26
N ASN A 204 31.50 -21.26 -12.06
CA ASN A 204 30.14 -21.21 -12.61
C ASN A 204 29.20 -20.41 -11.68
N ALA A 205 28.82 -19.19 -12.09
CA ALA A 205 27.93 -18.33 -11.31
C ALA A 205 26.52 -18.94 -11.10
N VAL A 206 26.02 -19.73 -12.06
CA VAL A 206 24.73 -20.43 -11.89
C VAL A 206 24.81 -21.49 -10.79
N MET A 207 25.96 -22.21 -10.69
CA MET A 207 26.16 -23.17 -9.60
C MET A 207 26.35 -22.47 -8.25
N SER A 208 26.99 -21.30 -8.25
CA SER A 208 27.06 -20.44 -7.05
C SER A 208 25.67 -19.97 -6.60
N MET A 209 24.83 -19.55 -7.55
CA MET A 209 23.43 -19.21 -7.24
C MET A 209 22.65 -20.42 -6.72
N ASN A 210 22.81 -21.59 -7.30
CA ASN A 210 22.19 -22.82 -6.77
C ASN A 210 22.60 -23.10 -5.31
N ALA A 211 23.90 -22.93 -4.98
CA ALA A 211 24.38 -23.09 -3.62
C ALA A 211 23.70 -22.08 -2.65
N PHE A 212 23.61 -20.81 -3.05
CA PHE A 212 22.91 -19.79 -2.30
C PHE A 212 21.42 -20.14 -2.09
N LEU A 213 20.70 -20.51 -3.16
CA LEU A 213 19.28 -20.85 -3.06
C LEU A 213 19.03 -22.09 -2.19
N THR A 214 19.93 -23.06 -2.23
CA THR A 214 19.89 -24.25 -1.37
C THR A 214 20.06 -23.86 0.11
N ALA A 215 21.04 -23.01 0.41
CA ALA A 215 21.26 -22.49 1.75
C ALA A 215 20.08 -21.63 2.22
N LEU A 216 19.55 -20.75 1.35
CA LEU A 216 18.40 -19.90 1.64
C LEU A 216 17.15 -20.71 1.99
N ALA A 217 16.91 -21.83 1.30
CA ALA A 217 15.78 -22.72 1.58
C ALA A 217 15.85 -23.35 3.00
N GLY A 218 17.04 -23.43 3.59
CA GLY A 218 17.25 -23.87 4.96
C GLY A 218 17.07 -22.77 6.02
N GLN A 219 17.01 -21.50 5.60
CA GLN A 219 16.86 -20.38 6.51
C GLN A 219 15.39 -20.12 6.85
N SER A 220 15.16 -19.60 8.05
CA SER A 220 13.85 -19.15 8.50
C SER A 220 13.99 -18.03 9.52
N PHE A 221 13.01 -17.16 9.57
CA PHE A 221 12.91 -16.19 10.66
C PHE A 221 12.58 -16.91 11.97
N GLN A 222 13.34 -16.62 13.02
CA GLN A 222 13.13 -17.17 14.35
C GLN A 222 12.07 -16.34 15.11
N SER A 223 10.86 -16.29 14.57
CA SER A 223 9.76 -15.53 15.16
C SER A 223 8.51 -16.39 15.32
N ALA A 224 7.72 -16.09 16.35
CA ALA A 224 6.38 -16.65 16.47
C ALA A 224 5.46 -16.12 15.35
N ALA A 225 4.43 -16.88 15.00
CA ALA A 225 3.42 -16.42 14.09
C ALA A 225 2.66 -15.22 14.67
N HIS A 226 2.47 -14.17 13.87
CA HIS A 226 1.64 -13.04 14.25
C HIS A 226 0.15 -13.46 14.25
N PRO A 227 -0.64 -13.07 15.27
CA PRO A 227 -2.01 -13.55 15.42
C PRO A 227 -2.91 -13.31 14.19
N LEU A 228 -2.69 -12.19 13.47
CA LEU A 228 -3.49 -11.80 12.31
C LEU A 228 -2.81 -12.07 10.96
N LEU A 229 -1.48 -12.23 10.92
CA LEU A 229 -0.70 -12.30 9.67
C LEU A 229 -0.02 -13.66 9.45
N GLY A 230 0.00 -14.52 10.47
CA GLY A 230 0.74 -15.78 10.42
C GLY A 230 2.25 -15.57 10.40
N LEU A 231 2.96 -16.39 9.65
CA LEU A 231 4.43 -16.33 9.52
C LEU A 231 4.88 -15.37 8.42
N PRO A 232 6.13 -14.84 8.51
CA PRO A 232 6.77 -14.17 7.39
C PRO A 232 6.99 -15.16 6.25
N THR A 233 7.19 -14.65 5.03
CA THR A 233 7.40 -15.48 3.84
C THR A 233 8.61 -15.03 3.05
N ILE A 234 9.24 -15.97 2.35
CA ILE A 234 10.35 -15.74 1.42
C ILE A 234 9.99 -16.45 0.11
N SER A 235 10.07 -15.74 -1.01
CA SER A 235 9.79 -16.28 -2.34
C SER A 235 10.83 -15.81 -3.34
N VAL A 236 11.45 -16.74 -4.05
CA VAL A 236 12.35 -16.43 -5.17
C VAL A 236 11.54 -16.44 -6.46
N ASN A 237 11.29 -15.24 -7.01
CA ASN A 237 10.32 -15.08 -8.09
C ASN A 237 10.94 -14.91 -9.48
N LYS A 238 12.26 -14.65 -9.55
CA LYS A 238 12.98 -14.50 -10.81
C LYS A 238 14.42 -14.98 -10.67
N ILE A 239 14.93 -15.67 -11.68
CA ILE A 239 16.34 -16.05 -11.80
C ILE A 239 16.78 -15.89 -13.26
N GLU A 240 17.97 -15.32 -13.46
CA GLU A 240 18.56 -15.10 -14.79
C GLU A 240 20.07 -15.36 -14.72
N GLY A 241 20.61 -16.14 -15.67
CA GLY A 241 22.05 -16.39 -15.71
C GLY A 241 22.51 -17.18 -16.94
N GLY A 242 23.78 -17.00 -17.30
CA GLY A 242 24.39 -17.62 -18.47
C GLY A 242 24.09 -16.88 -19.79
N VAL A 243 24.96 -17.06 -20.78
CA VAL A 243 24.87 -16.39 -22.11
C VAL A 243 24.84 -17.38 -23.28
N ALA A 244 25.52 -18.55 -23.13
CA ALA A 244 25.57 -19.57 -24.18
C ALA A 244 25.82 -20.95 -23.55
N ILE A 245 25.35 -22.01 -24.22
CA ILE A 245 25.44 -23.39 -23.71
C ILE A 245 26.91 -23.91 -23.61
N ASN A 246 27.83 -23.35 -24.40
CA ASN A 246 29.23 -23.74 -24.44
C ASN A 246 30.18 -22.79 -23.63
N VAL A 247 29.61 -21.92 -22.79
CA VAL A 247 30.35 -20.97 -21.95
C VAL A 247 29.97 -21.17 -20.49
N VAL A 248 30.96 -21.33 -19.61
CA VAL A 248 30.76 -21.33 -18.14
C VAL A 248 30.27 -19.94 -17.74
N PRO A 249 29.11 -19.79 -17.07
CA PRO A 249 28.54 -18.51 -16.70
C PRO A 249 29.39 -17.77 -15.67
N ASP A 250 29.64 -16.49 -15.89
CA ASP A 250 30.30 -15.59 -14.93
C ASP A 250 29.36 -14.66 -14.17
N TYR A 251 28.06 -14.73 -14.48
CA TYR A 251 27.01 -13.92 -13.85
C TYR A 251 25.71 -14.73 -13.72
N CYS A 252 25.06 -14.59 -12.55
CA CYS A 252 23.69 -15.04 -12.33
C CYS A 252 23.05 -14.14 -11.27
N SER A 253 21.79 -13.78 -11.46
CA SER A 253 21.02 -13.00 -10.47
C SER A 253 19.68 -13.66 -10.17
N CYS A 254 19.16 -13.42 -8.96
CA CYS A 254 17.78 -13.74 -8.61
C CYS A 254 17.10 -12.57 -7.90
N LYS A 255 15.75 -12.52 -7.98
CA LYS A 255 14.94 -11.56 -7.22
C LYS A 255 14.11 -12.30 -6.20
N ILE A 256 14.13 -11.76 -4.98
CA ILE A 256 13.52 -12.35 -3.81
C ILE A 256 12.51 -11.37 -3.24
N ASP A 257 11.30 -11.86 -2.95
CA ASP A 257 10.24 -11.17 -2.21
C ASP A 257 10.19 -11.73 -0.79
N VAL A 258 10.50 -10.90 0.19
CA VAL A 258 10.39 -11.23 1.61
C VAL A 258 9.23 -10.43 2.19
N ARG A 259 8.28 -11.13 2.82
CA ARG A 259 7.18 -10.49 3.53
C ARG A 259 7.40 -10.62 5.04
N THR A 260 7.66 -9.48 5.68
CA THR A 260 7.91 -9.38 7.12
C THR A 260 6.61 -9.22 7.91
N ILE A 261 6.65 -9.49 9.20
CA ILE A 261 5.55 -9.26 10.15
C ILE A 261 5.99 -8.25 11.22
N PRO A 262 5.05 -7.60 11.95
CA PRO A 262 5.38 -6.67 13.03
C PRO A 262 6.41 -7.24 14.02
N GLY A 263 7.43 -6.43 14.32
CA GLY A 263 8.57 -6.83 15.12
C GLY A 263 9.78 -7.28 14.31
N GLN A 264 9.66 -7.45 13.00
CA GLN A 264 10.79 -7.72 12.10
C GLN A 264 11.19 -6.45 11.34
N THR A 265 12.49 -6.32 11.11
CA THR A 265 13.13 -5.17 10.48
C THR A 265 13.87 -5.59 9.20
N GLU A 266 14.35 -4.61 8.44
CA GLU A 266 15.26 -4.86 7.32
C GLU A 266 16.53 -5.59 7.78
N GLU A 267 17.02 -5.30 8.99
CA GLU A 267 18.21 -5.97 9.54
C GLU A 267 17.99 -7.47 9.75
N ASP A 268 16.80 -7.89 10.16
CA ASP A 268 16.49 -9.31 10.27
C ASP A 268 16.54 -10.02 8.91
N VAL A 269 16.12 -9.32 7.84
CA VAL A 269 16.25 -9.82 6.47
C VAL A 269 17.71 -9.88 6.04
N ARG A 270 18.54 -8.86 6.35
CA ARG A 270 19.97 -8.84 6.08
C ARG A 270 20.66 -10.04 6.74
N ILE A 271 20.42 -10.23 8.03
CA ILE A 271 20.99 -11.35 8.79
C ILE A 271 20.65 -12.70 8.14
N LEU A 272 19.42 -12.87 7.67
CA LEU A 272 18.98 -14.10 7.02
C LEU A 272 19.69 -14.33 5.68
N ILE A 273 19.82 -13.31 4.85
CA ILE A 273 20.53 -13.39 3.56
C ILE A 273 22.02 -13.61 3.77
N ASP A 274 22.66 -12.91 4.72
CA ASP A 274 24.08 -13.04 5.03
C ASP A 274 24.42 -14.46 5.53
N LYS A 275 23.55 -15.07 6.35
CA LYS A 275 23.69 -16.48 6.76
C LYS A 275 23.61 -17.43 5.57
N ALA A 276 22.67 -17.24 4.65
CA ALA A 276 22.56 -18.06 3.46
C ALA A 276 23.81 -17.92 2.56
N MET A 277 24.36 -16.71 2.42
CA MET A 277 25.59 -16.46 1.67
C MET A 277 26.80 -17.13 2.33
N ALA A 278 26.94 -17.01 3.65
CA ALA A 278 28.02 -17.63 4.39
C ALA A 278 27.99 -19.17 4.25
N GLU A 279 26.82 -19.77 4.42
CA GLU A 279 26.62 -21.21 4.25
C GLU A 279 26.93 -21.65 2.80
N ALA A 280 26.45 -20.91 1.79
CA ALA A 280 26.75 -21.20 0.39
C ALA A 280 28.26 -21.18 0.10
N ALA A 281 29.01 -20.27 0.72
CA ALA A 281 30.45 -20.16 0.56
C ALA A 281 31.22 -21.40 1.12
N GLU A 282 30.66 -22.11 2.12
CA GLU A 282 31.26 -23.33 2.65
C GLU A 282 31.20 -24.50 1.65
N TYR A 283 30.12 -24.56 0.83
CA TYR A 283 29.87 -25.68 -0.10
C TYR A 283 30.35 -25.42 -1.52
N CYS A 284 30.54 -24.14 -1.91
CA CYS A 284 30.82 -23.73 -3.28
C CYS A 284 32.19 -23.05 -3.39
N PRO A 285 33.25 -23.76 -3.80
CA PRO A 285 34.58 -23.16 -3.97
C PRO A 285 34.54 -22.00 -4.97
N GLY A 286 35.10 -20.86 -4.57
CA GLY A 286 35.13 -19.66 -5.38
C GLY A 286 33.81 -18.87 -5.37
N PHE A 287 32.88 -19.18 -4.46
CA PHE A 287 31.65 -18.43 -4.29
C PHE A 287 31.92 -16.94 -4.07
N LYS A 288 31.25 -16.10 -4.86
CA LYS A 288 31.23 -14.65 -4.72
C LYS A 288 29.81 -14.17 -4.99
N ALA A 289 29.27 -13.41 -4.08
CA ALA A 289 27.94 -12.84 -4.23
C ALA A 289 27.85 -11.49 -3.53
N ASP A 290 26.89 -10.70 -3.97
CA ASP A 290 26.38 -9.53 -3.26
C ASP A 290 24.86 -9.45 -3.38
N TYR A 291 24.26 -8.51 -2.66
CA TYR A 291 22.84 -8.21 -2.80
C TYR A 291 22.56 -6.73 -2.58
N LYS A 292 21.46 -6.29 -3.13
CA LYS A 292 20.91 -4.95 -2.88
C LYS A 292 19.41 -5.06 -2.60
N PHE A 293 18.92 -4.21 -1.71
CA PHE A 293 17.49 -4.00 -1.57
C PHE A 293 16.97 -3.15 -2.75
N LEU A 294 15.90 -3.62 -3.34
CA LEU A 294 15.14 -2.90 -4.36
C LEU A 294 14.02 -2.08 -3.70
N CYS A 295 13.49 -2.61 -2.58
CA CYS A 295 12.46 -2.00 -1.76
C CYS A 295 12.58 -2.53 -0.34
N SER A 296 12.29 -1.68 0.64
CA SER A 296 12.19 -2.07 2.05
C SER A 296 11.11 -1.23 2.72
N LEU A 297 9.94 -1.81 2.88
CA LEU A 297 8.77 -1.21 3.51
C LEU A 297 8.42 -2.04 4.76
N PRO A 298 8.39 -1.42 5.94
CA PRO A 298 8.12 -2.14 7.18
C PRO A 298 6.68 -2.67 7.25
N SER A 299 6.49 -3.77 7.95
CA SER A 299 5.18 -4.22 8.39
C SER A 299 4.61 -3.27 9.43
N VAL A 300 3.30 -3.17 9.49
CA VAL A 300 2.61 -2.40 10.52
C VAL A 300 1.57 -3.23 11.23
N GLY A 301 1.29 -2.87 12.49
CA GLY A 301 0.24 -3.48 13.28
C GLY A 301 -0.35 -2.45 14.23
N CYS A 302 -1.67 -2.50 14.41
CA CYS A 302 -2.34 -1.67 15.38
C CYS A 302 -1.93 -2.07 16.81
N ILE A 303 -1.87 -1.08 17.69
CA ILE A 303 -1.68 -1.33 19.13
C ILE A 303 -2.93 -2.09 19.63
N PRO A 304 -2.76 -3.26 20.22
CA PRO A 304 -3.90 -4.04 20.71
C PRO A 304 -4.74 -3.26 21.71
N ASN A 305 -6.07 -3.35 21.59
CA ASN A 305 -7.05 -2.65 22.45
C ASN A 305 -6.92 -1.11 22.45
N ASP A 306 -6.42 -0.54 21.36
CA ASP A 306 -6.37 0.91 21.20
C ASP A 306 -7.77 1.49 20.99
N LYS A 307 -7.99 2.70 21.51
CA LYS A 307 -9.26 3.44 21.39
C LYS A 307 -9.72 3.63 19.93
N ILE A 308 -8.79 3.65 18.98
CA ILE A 308 -9.13 3.78 17.56
C ILE A 308 -9.96 2.59 17.08
N ILE A 309 -9.66 1.37 17.57
CA ILE A 309 -10.42 0.15 17.26
C ILE A 309 -11.81 0.24 17.86
N ASP A 310 -11.90 0.58 19.15
CA ASP A 310 -13.18 0.70 19.84
C ASP A 310 -14.09 1.74 19.19
N CYS A 311 -13.52 2.90 18.81
CA CYS A 311 -14.25 3.94 18.10
C CYS A 311 -14.75 3.44 16.73
N ALA A 312 -13.91 2.75 15.96
CA ALA A 312 -14.30 2.20 14.67
C ALA A 312 -15.44 1.19 14.80
N VAL A 313 -15.37 0.28 15.77
CA VAL A 313 -16.43 -0.70 16.04
C VAL A 313 -17.74 -0.02 16.43
N GLN A 314 -17.69 1.04 17.25
CA GLN A 314 -18.89 1.79 17.66
C GLN A 314 -19.52 2.61 16.53
N CYS A 315 -18.72 3.04 15.55
CA CYS A 315 -19.18 3.83 14.42
C CYS A 315 -19.79 2.99 13.29
N ALA A 316 -19.53 1.70 13.28
CA ALA A 316 -20.10 0.78 12.30
C ALA A 316 -21.55 0.42 12.62
N ASP A 317 -22.39 0.31 11.59
CA ASP A 317 -23.78 -0.13 11.72
C ASP A 317 -23.94 -1.68 11.67
N ARG A 318 -22.81 -2.39 11.62
CA ARG A 318 -22.74 -3.86 11.62
C ARG A 318 -21.51 -4.33 12.42
N GLU A 319 -21.46 -5.60 12.70
CA GLU A 319 -20.27 -6.22 13.26
C GLU A 319 -19.11 -6.18 12.22
N LEU A 320 -17.95 -5.68 12.64
CA LEU A 320 -16.75 -5.62 11.83
C LEU A 320 -15.88 -6.86 12.09
N VAL A 321 -15.49 -7.55 11.03
CA VAL A 321 -14.44 -8.57 11.11
C VAL A 321 -13.10 -7.89 11.26
N GLN A 322 -12.34 -8.27 12.29
CA GLN A 322 -10.98 -7.78 12.52
C GLN A 322 -9.98 -8.78 11.93
N ARG A 323 -9.15 -8.34 11.00
CA ARG A 323 -8.20 -9.20 10.29
C ARG A 323 -6.90 -8.47 9.92
N GLY A 324 -5.92 -9.21 9.44
CA GLY A 324 -4.72 -8.70 8.81
C GLY A 324 -4.70 -9.00 7.31
N VAL A 325 -3.79 -8.35 6.57
CA VAL A 325 -3.57 -8.58 5.14
C VAL A 325 -2.10 -8.80 4.81
N ASN A 326 -1.85 -9.47 3.68
CA ASN A 326 -0.50 -9.89 3.29
C ASN A 326 0.22 -8.88 2.36
N TYR A 327 -0.48 -7.88 1.84
CA TYR A 327 0.10 -6.77 1.08
C TYR A 327 0.49 -5.63 2.03
N PHE A 328 1.26 -4.66 1.56
CA PHE A 328 1.58 -3.44 2.28
C PHE A 328 0.68 -2.29 1.80
N THR A 329 0.71 -1.19 2.52
CA THR A 329 0.00 0.05 2.19
C THR A 329 0.91 1.24 2.49
N ASP A 330 0.48 2.46 2.19
CA ASP A 330 1.17 3.69 2.58
C ASP A 330 1.46 3.80 4.09
N ALA A 331 0.74 3.04 4.92
CA ALA A 331 1.04 2.97 6.35
C ALA A 331 2.49 2.50 6.63
N SER A 332 3.07 1.66 5.76
CA SER A 332 4.49 1.28 5.85
C SER A 332 5.42 2.49 5.88
N ALA A 333 5.23 3.40 4.93
CA ALA A 333 6.05 4.60 4.81
C ALA A 333 5.69 5.64 5.90
N LEU A 334 4.39 5.90 6.10
CA LEU A 334 3.90 6.92 7.02
C LEU A 334 4.23 6.59 8.48
N ILE A 335 3.98 5.36 8.91
CA ILE A 335 4.25 4.96 10.30
C ILE A 335 5.71 4.63 10.49
N GLY A 336 6.32 3.85 9.58
CA GLY A 336 7.72 3.42 9.70
C GLY A 336 7.98 2.74 11.05
N SER A 337 8.94 3.27 11.80
CA SER A 337 9.29 2.78 13.14
C SER A 337 8.44 3.41 14.27
N ARG A 338 7.52 4.34 13.95
CA ARG A 338 6.66 4.97 14.94
C ARG A 338 5.60 3.98 15.42
N GLN A 339 5.27 4.07 16.70
CA GLN A 339 4.15 3.33 17.26
C GLN A 339 2.93 4.25 17.32
N LEU A 340 2.14 4.27 16.25
CA LEU A 340 0.93 5.06 16.16
C LEU A 340 -0.30 4.14 16.07
N PRO A 341 -1.41 4.51 16.74
CA PRO A 341 -2.71 3.89 16.49
C PRO A 341 -3.04 3.91 15.00
N LEU A 342 -3.46 2.75 14.47
CA LEU A 342 -3.75 2.56 13.06
C LEU A 342 -5.00 1.73 12.89
N ILE A 343 -5.86 2.14 11.95
CA ILE A 343 -6.84 1.27 11.31
C ILE A 343 -6.78 1.43 9.81
N ILE A 344 -7.11 0.35 9.11
CA ILE A 344 -7.31 0.34 7.66
C ILE A 344 -8.76 -0.06 7.43
N TYR A 345 -9.49 0.77 6.70
CA TYR A 345 -10.90 0.55 6.40
C TYR A 345 -11.27 1.18 5.07
N GLY A 346 -11.91 0.43 4.20
CA GLY A 346 -12.43 0.92 2.94
C GLY A 346 -13.50 0.00 2.34
N PRO A 347 -14.35 0.53 1.46
CA PRO A 347 -15.47 -0.21 0.87
C PRO A 347 -15.03 -1.24 -0.17
N GLY A 348 -13.86 -1.06 -0.78
CA GLY A 348 -13.32 -1.93 -1.82
C GLY A 348 -13.07 -3.35 -1.33
N ASP A 349 -13.25 -4.33 -2.20
CA ASP A 349 -12.88 -5.73 -1.94
C ASP A 349 -11.42 -5.95 -2.35
N ASP A 350 -10.57 -6.35 -1.42
CA ASP A 350 -9.15 -6.63 -1.67
C ASP A 350 -8.92 -7.74 -2.72
N LYS A 351 -9.92 -8.58 -2.98
CA LYS A 351 -9.88 -9.59 -4.05
C LYS A 351 -10.12 -9.02 -5.45
N GLN A 352 -10.69 -7.83 -5.55
CA GLN A 352 -10.91 -7.13 -6.82
C GLN A 352 -9.70 -6.28 -7.23
N ALA A 353 -8.79 -5.98 -6.28
CA ALA A 353 -7.58 -5.23 -6.56
C ALA A 353 -6.79 -5.85 -7.72
N HIS A 354 -6.37 -5.02 -8.68
CA HIS A 354 -5.57 -5.38 -9.85
C HIS A 354 -6.22 -6.36 -10.86
N GLN A 355 -7.51 -6.71 -10.67
CA GLN A 355 -8.23 -7.60 -11.59
C GLN A 355 -8.86 -6.83 -12.76
N PRO A 356 -9.09 -7.48 -13.94
CA PRO A 356 -9.99 -6.92 -14.94
C PRO A 356 -11.41 -6.84 -14.39
N ASP A 357 -12.20 -5.90 -14.91
CA ASP A 357 -13.55 -5.58 -14.43
C ASP A 357 -13.61 -5.29 -12.92
N GLU A 358 -12.55 -4.67 -12.40
CA GLU A 358 -12.51 -4.16 -11.04
C GLU A 358 -13.75 -3.31 -10.77
N HIS A 359 -14.40 -3.55 -9.63
CA HIS A 359 -15.65 -2.91 -9.29
C HIS A 359 -15.81 -2.69 -7.79
N LEU A 360 -16.74 -1.80 -7.45
CA LEU A 360 -17.12 -1.48 -6.08
C LEU A 360 -18.64 -1.53 -5.95
N SER A 361 -19.13 -2.15 -4.87
CA SER A 361 -20.55 -2.11 -4.52
C SER A 361 -20.96 -0.69 -4.11
N MET A 362 -21.98 -0.13 -4.80
CA MET A 362 -22.54 1.17 -4.44
C MET A 362 -23.11 1.19 -3.02
N ALA A 363 -23.69 0.09 -2.57
CA ALA A 363 -24.19 -0.02 -1.20
C ALA A 363 -23.05 0.10 -0.17
N LYS A 364 -21.90 -0.57 -0.40
CA LYS A 364 -20.72 -0.44 0.47
C LYS A 364 -20.08 0.93 0.39
N TYR A 365 -20.09 1.55 -0.79
CA TYR A 365 -19.63 2.92 -0.94
C TYR A 365 -20.40 3.89 -0.04
N PHE A 366 -21.74 3.83 -0.06
CA PHE A 366 -22.57 4.67 0.81
C PHE A 366 -22.43 4.32 2.29
N GLU A 367 -22.36 3.02 2.63
CA GLU A 367 -22.08 2.56 4.00
C GLU A 367 -20.77 3.14 4.52
N SER A 368 -19.71 3.15 3.68
CA SER A 368 -18.41 3.68 4.09
C SER A 368 -18.41 5.20 4.27
N ILE A 369 -19.18 5.94 3.50
CA ILE A 369 -19.36 7.39 3.72
C ILE A 369 -20.00 7.63 5.11
N ASP A 370 -21.04 6.88 5.48
CA ASP A 370 -21.67 7.00 6.80
C ASP A 370 -20.70 6.59 7.92
N PHE A 371 -19.90 5.54 7.71
CA PHE A 371 -18.87 5.13 8.66
C PHE A 371 -17.82 6.22 8.84
N TYR A 372 -17.26 6.76 7.73
CA TYR A 372 -16.25 7.81 7.81
C TYR A 372 -16.78 9.07 8.48
N GLU A 373 -18.01 9.51 8.17
CA GLU A 373 -18.61 10.67 8.82
C GLU A 373 -18.70 10.48 10.33
N LYS A 374 -19.19 9.31 10.81
CA LYS A 374 -19.29 8.99 12.23
C LYS A 374 -17.91 8.90 12.88
N PHE A 375 -17.00 8.14 12.28
CA PHE A 375 -15.67 7.92 12.83
C PHE A 375 -14.86 9.23 12.93
N LEU A 376 -14.84 10.02 11.88
CA LEU A 376 -14.14 11.31 11.85
C LEU A 376 -14.73 12.33 12.84
N THR A 377 -16.03 12.23 13.10
CA THR A 377 -16.70 13.06 14.11
C THR A 377 -16.32 12.64 15.53
N GLU A 378 -16.33 11.33 15.82
CA GLU A 378 -16.31 10.80 17.18
C GLU A 378 -14.91 10.45 17.69
N TYR A 379 -13.95 10.15 16.81
CA TYR A 379 -12.62 9.74 17.24
C TYR A 379 -11.87 10.88 17.93
N SER A 380 -11.25 10.55 19.09
CA SER A 380 -10.37 11.44 19.84
C SER A 380 -9.12 10.69 20.29
N ILE A 381 -7.98 11.29 20.07
CA ILE A 381 -6.68 10.75 20.47
C ILE A 381 -6.48 10.79 22.00
N LYS A 382 -7.18 11.69 22.71
CA LYS A 382 -7.11 11.87 24.19
C LYS A 382 -8.05 10.97 24.95
#